data_e48559bedf2f44095c733f705c18ab39
#
_entry.id   e48559bedf2f44095c733f705c18ab39
#
_cell.length_a   1.000
_cell.length_b   1.000
_cell.length_c   1.000
_cell.angle_alpha   90.00
_cell.angle_beta   90.00
_cell.angle_gamma   90.00
#
_symmetry.space_group_name_H-M   'P 1'
#
loop_
_entity.id
_entity.type
_entity.pdbx_description
1 polymer ?
#
loop_
_entity_poly.entity_id
_entity_poly.type
_entity_poly.pdbx_seq_one_letter_code
_entity_poly.pdbx_strand_id
1 'polypeptide(L)'
;MIIGVVSDTHLREGRVKLPAKLMEAFREVDHILHLGDWMTLEVYDQLSKLAPVDGIAGNNDGYEIIERFGEKKILSFEGVRIGLVHGHEPYSSRITTPQKARKAFEGEPVSCILFGHSHQPYLQMDDGVLMFNPGSPTDKRREKLYSFGLLEIRGGQVLPRHVFYEDKG
;
A
#
# COMPACT_ATOMS: atom_id res chain seq x y z
N MET A 1 -12.70 -4.96 -11.60
CA MET A 1 -12.48 -4.11 -10.42
C MET A 1 -11.04 -3.63 -10.40
N ILE A 2 -10.85 -2.33 -10.17
CA ILE A 2 -9.51 -1.72 -10.09
C ILE A 2 -9.31 -1.16 -8.70
N ILE A 3 -8.17 -1.50 -8.08
CA ILE A 3 -7.81 -1.05 -6.74
C ILE A 3 -6.54 -0.21 -6.83
N GLY A 4 -6.61 1.03 -6.31
CA GLY A 4 -5.43 1.86 -6.14
C GLY A 4 -4.68 1.45 -4.89
N VAL A 5 -3.35 1.36 -4.98
CA VAL A 5 -2.50 0.95 -3.86
C VAL A 5 -1.44 2.01 -3.61
N VAL A 6 -1.36 2.48 -2.38
CA VAL A 6 -0.44 3.55 -1.97
C VAL A 6 0.17 3.22 -0.62
N SER A 7 1.36 3.70 -0.34
CA SER A 7 2.04 3.49 0.93
C SER A 7 3.05 4.59 1.20
N ASP A 8 3.38 4.77 2.48
CA ASP A 8 4.50 5.62 2.89
C ASP A 8 4.39 7.05 2.36
N THR A 9 3.23 7.66 2.54
CA THR A 9 3.00 9.04 2.11
C THR A 9 3.77 10.03 2.97
N HIS A 10 3.95 9.76 4.26
CA HIS A 10 4.73 10.59 5.18
C HIS A 10 4.38 12.09 5.14
N LEU A 11 3.13 12.41 4.93
CA LEU A 11 2.66 13.80 4.89
C LEU A 11 2.14 14.23 6.25
N ARG A 12 2.50 15.44 6.65
CA ARG A 12 2.13 15.99 7.96
C ARG A 12 0.80 16.71 7.90
N GLU A 13 0.12 16.75 9.04
CA GLU A 13 -1.12 17.50 9.20
C GLU A 13 -0.94 18.95 8.78
N GLY A 14 -1.91 19.47 8.04
CA GLY A 14 -1.86 20.84 7.51
C GLY A 14 -0.99 21.00 6.27
N ARG A 15 -0.28 19.96 5.85
CA ARG A 15 0.64 20.00 4.71
C ARG A 15 0.42 18.86 3.72
N VAL A 16 -0.78 18.33 3.71
CA VAL A 16 -1.11 17.20 2.83
C VAL A 16 -1.39 17.70 1.43
N LYS A 17 -0.49 17.36 0.51
CA LYS A 17 -0.66 17.60 -0.91
C LYS A 17 -0.31 16.30 -1.64
N LEU A 18 -1.32 15.64 -2.16
CA LEU A 18 -1.12 14.42 -2.92
C LEU A 18 -0.74 14.75 -4.37
N PRO A 19 0.15 13.97 -4.97
CA PRO A 19 0.58 14.21 -6.36
C PRO A 19 -0.60 14.20 -7.34
N ALA A 20 -0.56 15.10 -8.30
CA ALA A 20 -1.60 15.20 -9.34
C ALA A 20 -1.78 13.88 -10.10
N LYS A 21 -0.68 13.20 -10.39
CA LYS A 21 -0.69 11.92 -11.10
C LYS A 21 -1.47 10.84 -10.33
N LEU A 22 -1.27 10.79 -9.02
CA LEU A 22 -2.00 9.85 -8.15
C LEU A 22 -3.47 10.22 -8.10
N MET A 23 -3.79 11.49 -7.89
CA MET A 23 -5.17 11.96 -7.80
C MET A 23 -5.95 11.65 -9.08
N GLU A 24 -5.32 11.88 -10.22
CA GLU A 24 -5.92 11.57 -11.52
C GLU A 24 -6.21 10.09 -11.69
N ALA A 25 -5.22 9.23 -11.39
CA ALA A 25 -5.38 7.79 -11.52
C ALA A 25 -6.43 7.23 -10.54
N PHE A 26 -6.45 7.74 -9.31
CA PHE A 26 -7.33 7.22 -8.27
C PHE A 26 -8.79 7.68 -8.39
N ARG A 27 -9.08 8.62 -9.28
CA ARG A 27 -10.47 8.93 -9.62
C ARG A 27 -11.16 7.81 -10.38
N GLU A 28 -10.38 6.94 -11.00
CA GLU A 28 -10.89 5.86 -11.85
C GLU A 28 -10.90 4.50 -11.15
N VAL A 29 -10.52 4.43 -9.86
CA VAL A 29 -10.46 3.16 -9.15
C VAL A 29 -11.73 2.91 -8.35
N ASP A 30 -11.99 1.64 -8.04
CA ASP A 30 -13.14 1.22 -7.24
C ASP A 30 -12.85 1.27 -5.74
N HIS A 31 -11.60 1.03 -5.35
CA HIS A 31 -11.14 1.07 -3.97
C HIS A 31 -9.70 1.58 -3.90
N ILE A 32 -9.33 2.13 -2.75
CA ILE A 32 -7.97 2.56 -2.47
C ILE A 32 -7.51 1.84 -1.19
N LEU A 33 -6.31 1.25 -1.24
CA LEU A 33 -5.68 0.63 -0.08
C LEU A 33 -4.37 1.34 0.25
N HIS A 34 -4.22 1.75 1.51
CA HIS A 34 -3.01 2.41 2.01
C HIS A 34 -2.29 1.47 2.97
N LEU A 35 -1.00 1.28 2.77
CA LEU A 35 -0.22 0.26 3.46
C LEU A 35 0.65 0.80 4.59
N GLY A 36 0.23 1.92 5.19
CA GLY A 36 0.86 2.46 6.39
C GLY A 36 1.80 3.63 6.16
N ASP A 37 2.16 4.26 7.27
CA ASP A 37 2.91 5.50 7.30
C ASP A 37 2.18 6.64 6.59
N TRP A 38 0.92 6.80 6.98
CA TRP A 38 0.06 7.92 6.58
C TRP A 38 0.54 9.22 7.20
N MET A 39 0.88 9.20 8.48
CA MET A 39 1.26 10.29 9.38
C MET A 39 0.08 11.14 9.87
N THR A 40 -0.99 11.26 9.10
CA THR A 40 -2.19 12.00 9.47
C THR A 40 -3.43 11.45 8.78
N LEU A 41 -4.59 11.54 9.43
CA LEU A 41 -5.87 11.17 8.85
C LEU A 41 -6.33 12.12 7.73
N GLU A 42 -5.67 13.27 7.54
CA GLU A 42 -5.94 14.13 6.39
C GLU A 42 -5.69 13.40 5.07
N VAL A 43 -4.72 12.49 5.04
CA VAL A 43 -4.46 11.66 3.85
C VAL A 43 -5.67 10.79 3.55
N TYR A 44 -6.24 10.17 4.59
CA TYR A 44 -7.47 9.40 4.45
C TYR A 44 -8.61 10.28 3.92
N ASP A 45 -8.78 11.46 4.50
CA ASP A 45 -9.87 12.38 4.10
C ASP A 45 -9.76 12.76 2.63
N GLN A 46 -8.55 13.05 2.15
CA GLN A 46 -8.34 13.42 0.75
C GLN A 46 -8.55 12.25 -0.20
N LEU A 47 -8.02 11.07 0.14
CA LEU A 47 -8.20 9.88 -0.69
C LEU A 47 -9.66 9.44 -0.74
N SER A 48 -10.39 9.59 0.37
CA SER A 48 -11.81 9.20 0.46
C SER A 48 -12.72 9.99 -0.48
N LYS A 49 -12.28 11.15 -0.92
CA LYS A 49 -13.01 11.94 -1.91
C LYS A 49 -12.96 11.31 -3.31
N LEU A 50 -12.04 10.41 -3.54
CA LEU A 50 -11.83 9.76 -4.84
C LEU A 50 -12.51 8.40 -4.93
N ALA A 51 -12.38 7.58 -3.88
CA ALA A 51 -12.95 6.24 -3.81
C ALA A 51 -12.96 5.77 -2.35
N PRO A 52 -13.68 4.69 -2.01
CA PRO A 52 -13.62 4.11 -0.67
C PRO A 52 -12.19 3.69 -0.32
N VAL A 53 -11.77 4.02 0.89
CA VAL A 53 -10.40 3.78 1.37
C VAL A 53 -10.39 2.81 2.54
N ASP A 54 -9.50 1.85 2.50
CA ASP A 54 -9.13 1.01 3.63
C ASP A 54 -7.60 0.94 3.70
N GLY A 55 -7.08 0.28 4.71
CA GLY A 55 -5.64 0.17 4.85
C GLY A 55 -5.23 -0.34 6.22
N ILE A 56 -3.95 -0.20 6.51
CA ILE A 56 -3.35 -0.55 7.79
C ILE A 56 -2.39 0.55 8.24
N ALA A 57 -1.99 0.53 9.50
CA ALA A 57 -1.02 1.46 10.05
C ALA A 57 0.40 0.97 9.85
N GLY A 58 1.34 1.92 9.70
CA GLY A 58 2.76 1.64 9.68
C GLY A 58 3.44 1.99 10.99
N ASN A 59 4.75 1.80 11.03
CA ASN A 59 5.55 2.03 12.25
C ASN A 59 5.67 3.50 12.66
N ASN A 60 5.39 4.42 11.76
CA ASN A 60 5.40 5.86 12.06
C ASN A 60 4.01 6.45 12.29
N ASP A 61 2.98 5.62 12.29
CA ASP A 61 1.62 6.10 12.50
C ASP A 61 1.28 6.17 13.99
N GLY A 62 0.51 7.18 14.35
CA GLY A 62 0.06 7.37 15.72
C GLY A 62 -1.14 6.53 16.09
N TYR A 63 -1.56 6.66 17.34
CA TYR A 63 -2.62 5.86 17.95
C TYR A 63 -3.94 5.91 17.17
N GLU A 64 -4.36 7.08 16.69
CA GLU A 64 -5.62 7.22 15.96
C GLU A 64 -5.67 6.35 14.70
N ILE A 65 -4.58 6.27 13.99
CA ILE A 65 -4.49 5.49 12.76
C ILE A 65 -4.43 4.00 13.10
N ILE A 66 -3.64 3.63 14.10
CA ILE A 66 -3.54 2.24 14.57
C ILE A 66 -4.91 1.73 15.04
N GLU A 67 -5.62 2.52 15.82
CA GLU A 67 -6.93 2.14 16.33
C GLU A 67 -7.96 1.99 15.21
N ARG A 68 -7.92 2.87 14.22
CA ARG A 68 -8.88 2.85 13.12
C ARG A 68 -8.64 1.73 12.12
N PHE A 69 -7.39 1.45 11.77
CA PHE A 69 -7.06 0.53 10.70
C PHE A 69 -6.41 -0.78 11.16
N GLY A 70 -5.78 -0.78 12.33
CA GLY A 70 -4.96 -1.91 12.75
C GLY A 70 -3.66 -1.98 11.96
N GLU A 71 -2.86 -3.01 12.22
CA GLU A 71 -1.53 -3.14 11.61
C GLU A 71 -1.43 -4.30 10.61
N LYS A 72 -2.47 -5.13 10.54
CA LYS A 72 -2.54 -6.28 9.64
C LYS A 72 -3.99 -6.62 9.41
N LYS A 73 -4.35 -6.95 8.17
CA LYS A 73 -5.69 -7.44 7.87
C LYS A 73 -5.71 -8.23 6.56
N ILE A 74 -6.76 -9.00 6.38
CA ILE A 74 -7.05 -9.70 5.12
C ILE A 74 -8.38 -9.18 4.62
N LEU A 75 -8.41 -8.72 3.38
CA LEU A 75 -9.61 -8.25 2.72
C LEU A 75 -9.93 -9.17 1.54
N SER A 76 -11.21 -9.32 1.23
CA SER A 76 -11.65 -10.10 0.07
C SER A 76 -12.29 -9.18 -0.95
N PHE A 77 -11.83 -9.28 -2.20
CA PHE A 77 -12.40 -8.55 -3.33
C PHE A 77 -12.72 -9.55 -4.42
N GLU A 78 -14.00 -9.69 -4.76
CA GLU A 78 -14.45 -10.64 -5.78
C GLU A 78 -13.91 -12.06 -5.56
N GLY A 79 -13.87 -12.48 -4.28
CA GLY A 79 -13.38 -13.81 -3.90
C GLY A 79 -11.85 -13.94 -3.77
N VAL A 80 -11.11 -12.89 -4.12
CA VAL A 80 -9.66 -12.87 -3.97
C VAL A 80 -9.29 -12.36 -2.58
N ARG A 81 -8.50 -13.12 -1.84
CA ARG A 81 -8.06 -12.76 -0.49
C ARG A 81 -6.71 -12.04 -0.56
N ILE A 82 -6.69 -10.81 -0.08
CA ILE A 82 -5.52 -9.93 -0.12
C ILE A 82 -5.10 -9.59 1.30
N GLY A 83 -3.86 -9.91 1.65
CA GLY A 83 -3.26 -9.54 2.93
C GLY A 83 -2.62 -8.17 2.86
N LEU A 84 -2.81 -7.36 3.92
CA LEU A 84 -2.21 -6.05 4.07
C LEU A 84 -1.37 -6.02 5.34
N VAL A 85 -0.13 -5.58 5.22
CA VAL A 85 0.79 -5.39 6.34
C VAL A 85 1.82 -4.33 5.95
N HIS A 86 2.35 -3.58 6.91
CA HIS A 86 3.36 -2.57 6.58
C HIS A 86 4.71 -3.20 6.22
N GLY A 87 5.14 -4.21 6.98
CA GLY A 87 6.36 -4.96 6.69
C GLY A 87 7.56 -4.55 7.53
N HIS A 88 7.35 -3.86 8.65
CA HIS A 88 8.43 -3.42 9.52
C HIS A 88 8.82 -4.45 10.59
N GLU A 89 8.00 -5.45 10.85
CA GLU A 89 8.25 -6.45 11.88
C GLU A 89 8.51 -7.83 11.29
N PRO A 90 9.37 -8.63 11.92
CA PRO A 90 10.20 -8.33 13.09
C PRO A 90 11.36 -7.39 12.77
N TYR A 91 11.80 -6.64 13.77
CA TYR A 91 12.96 -5.75 13.62
C TYR A 91 14.22 -6.59 13.54
N SER A 92 14.69 -6.85 12.32
CA SER A 92 15.89 -7.62 12.06
C SER A 92 16.48 -7.19 10.72
N SER A 93 17.81 -7.00 10.69
CA SER A 93 18.52 -6.70 9.45
C SER A 93 18.80 -7.96 8.62
N ARG A 94 18.48 -9.15 9.15
CA ARG A 94 18.78 -10.43 8.48
C ARG A 94 17.74 -10.83 7.46
N ILE A 95 16.54 -10.25 7.53
CA ILE A 95 15.46 -10.53 6.59
C ILE A 95 14.99 -9.25 5.92
N THR A 96 14.62 -9.36 4.67
CA THR A 96 14.17 -8.23 3.86
C THR A 96 12.71 -7.86 4.16
N THR A 97 12.30 -6.67 3.74
CA THR A 97 10.91 -6.25 3.89
C THR A 97 9.92 -7.22 3.23
N PRO A 98 10.15 -7.68 1.98
CA PRO A 98 9.27 -8.70 1.40
C PRO A 98 9.20 -9.99 2.23
N GLN A 99 10.33 -10.43 2.78
CA GLN A 99 10.36 -11.63 3.63
C GLN A 99 9.54 -11.42 4.91
N LYS A 100 9.64 -10.24 5.52
CA LYS A 100 8.85 -9.90 6.71
C LYS A 100 7.35 -9.92 6.40
N ALA A 101 6.97 -9.33 5.28
CA ALA A 101 5.58 -9.30 4.84
C ALA A 101 5.05 -10.72 4.58
N ARG A 102 5.84 -11.55 3.91
CA ARG A 102 5.47 -12.93 3.64
C ARG A 102 5.26 -13.73 4.92
N LYS A 103 6.17 -13.56 5.88
CA LYS A 103 6.13 -14.24 7.17
C LYS A 103 4.89 -13.86 7.97
N ALA A 104 4.43 -12.63 7.87
CA ALA A 104 3.25 -12.15 8.59
C ALA A 104 1.98 -12.95 8.25
N PHE A 105 1.95 -13.58 7.08
CA PHE A 105 0.78 -14.34 6.62
C PHE A 105 1.03 -15.84 6.52
N GLU A 106 2.06 -16.36 7.18
CA GLU A 106 2.31 -17.80 7.23
C GLU A 106 1.07 -18.53 7.77
N GLY A 107 0.65 -19.60 7.08
CA GLY A 107 -0.49 -20.39 7.47
C GLY A 107 -1.85 -19.74 7.17
N GLU A 108 -1.87 -18.57 6.60
CA GLU A 108 -3.11 -17.88 6.23
C GLU A 108 -3.30 -17.92 4.71
N PRO A 109 -4.47 -18.32 4.21
CA PRO A 109 -4.69 -18.42 2.77
C PRO A 109 -4.93 -17.02 2.18
N VAL A 110 -3.92 -16.52 1.45
CA VAL A 110 -4.01 -15.27 0.70
C VAL A 110 -3.43 -15.48 -0.69
N SER A 111 -3.98 -14.79 -1.67
CA SER A 111 -3.49 -14.82 -3.06
C SER A 111 -2.47 -13.72 -3.33
N CYS A 112 -2.53 -12.64 -2.55
CA CYS A 112 -1.70 -11.47 -2.73
C CYS A 112 -1.39 -10.85 -1.38
N ILE A 113 -0.17 -10.34 -1.20
CA ILE A 113 0.22 -9.58 -0.01
C ILE A 113 0.71 -8.22 -0.48
N LEU A 114 0.08 -7.17 0.05
CA LEU A 114 0.45 -5.79 -0.18
C LEU A 114 1.20 -5.27 1.04
N PHE A 115 2.34 -4.63 0.82
CA PHE A 115 3.17 -4.13 1.90
C PHE A 115 3.89 -2.84 1.49
N GLY A 116 4.52 -2.17 2.44
CA GLY A 116 5.24 -0.92 2.21
C GLY A 116 6.57 -0.88 2.95
N HIS A 117 6.78 0.14 3.76
CA HIS A 117 7.92 0.34 4.65
C HIS A 117 9.24 0.67 3.95
N SER A 118 9.64 -0.08 2.94
CA SER A 118 10.94 0.13 2.26
C SER A 118 10.96 1.31 1.30
N HIS A 119 9.78 1.83 0.91
CA HIS A 119 9.61 2.81 -0.16
C HIS A 119 10.07 2.31 -1.54
N GLN A 120 10.38 1.03 -1.66
CA GLN A 120 10.88 0.42 -2.88
C GLN A 120 9.77 -0.32 -3.61
N PRO A 121 9.49 0.02 -4.87
CA PRO A 121 8.56 -0.76 -5.68
C PRO A 121 9.03 -2.21 -5.76
N TYR A 122 8.10 -3.14 -5.58
CA TYR A 122 8.41 -4.57 -5.60
C TYR A 122 7.25 -5.34 -6.19
N LEU A 123 7.57 -6.32 -7.02
CA LEU A 123 6.56 -7.17 -7.67
C LEU A 123 7.20 -8.52 -7.95
N GLN A 124 6.78 -9.54 -7.21
CA GLN A 124 7.28 -10.90 -7.35
C GLN A 124 6.20 -11.91 -6.95
N MET A 125 6.19 -13.05 -7.64
CA MET A 125 5.48 -14.23 -7.17
C MET A 125 6.39 -14.98 -6.21
N ASP A 126 5.86 -15.34 -5.06
CA ASP A 126 6.57 -16.12 -4.04
C ASP A 126 5.70 -17.30 -3.65
N ASP A 127 6.05 -18.48 -4.15
CA ASP A 127 5.33 -19.73 -3.86
C ASP A 127 3.80 -19.57 -4.00
N GLY A 128 3.39 -19.06 -5.15
CA GLY A 128 1.97 -18.88 -5.49
C GLY A 128 1.28 -17.66 -4.91
N VAL A 129 2.01 -16.84 -4.14
CA VAL A 129 1.48 -15.60 -3.56
C VAL A 129 2.11 -14.39 -4.24
N LEU A 130 1.28 -13.49 -4.74
CA LEU A 130 1.77 -12.26 -5.34
C LEU A 130 2.21 -11.28 -4.25
N MET A 131 3.48 -10.86 -4.28
CA MET A 131 4.05 -9.87 -3.36
C MET A 131 4.16 -8.54 -4.06
N PHE A 132 3.55 -7.50 -3.51
CA PHE A 132 3.51 -6.19 -4.15
C PHE A 132 3.72 -5.06 -3.16
N ASN A 133 4.70 -4.19 -3.46
CA ASN A 133 4.94 -2.94 -2.75
C ASN A 133 4.78 -1.80 -3.77
N PRO A 134 3.88 -0.84 -3.53
CA PRO A 134 3.65 0.24 -4.50
C PRO A 134 4.78 1.26 -4.56
N GLY A 135 5.75 1.21 -3.64
CA GLY A 135 6.72 2.27 -3.46
C GLY A 135 6.11 3.44 -2.71
N SER A 136 6.63 4.63 -2.88
CA SER A 136 6.08 5.84 -2.25
C SER A 136 5.75 6.90 -3.29
N PRO A 137 4.58 7.54 -3.19
CA PRO A 137 4.18 8.59 -4.12
C PRO A 137 4.78 9.96 -3.77
N THR A 138 5.33 10.11 -2.57
CA THR A 138 5.70 11.41 -2.02
C THR A 138 7.06 11.44 -1.34
N ASP A 139 7.60 10.28 -0.97
CA ASP A 139 8.90 10.15 -0.28
C ASP A 139 9.68 8.98 -0.88
N LYS A 140 10.23 9.18 -2.04
CA LYS A 140 10.90 8.10 -2.81
C LYS A 140 12.26 7.69 -2.26
N ARG A 141 12.80 8.46 -1.32
CA ARG A 141 14.13 8.22 -0.73
C ARG A 141 15.20 8.00 -1.80
N ARG A 142 15.81 6.81 -1.85
CA ARG A 142 16.89 6.50 -2.79
C ARG A 142 16.42 6.07 -4.17
N GLU A 143 15.11 5.91 -4.35
CA GLU A 143 14.54 5.53 -5.64
C GLU A 143 14.59 6.71 -6.62
N LYS A 144 14.73 6.40 -7.90
CA LYS A 144 14.78 7.44 -8.93
C LYS A 144 13.42 8.08 -9.19
N LEU A 145 12.36 7.30 -8.97
CA LEU A 145 11.00 7.70 -9.31
C LEU A 145 10.06 7.54 -8.12
N TYR A 146 9.08 8.41 -8.06
CA TYR A 146 7.91 8.21 -7.21
C TYR A 146 7.03 7.15 -7.83
N SER A 147 6.20 6.51 -7.03
CA SER A 147 5.33 5.44 -7.54
C SER A 147 4.11 5.20 -6.67
N PHE A 148 3.11 4.60 -7.28
CA PHE A 148 1.98 3.97 -6.64
C PHE A 148 1.59 2.75 -7.46
N GLY A 149 0.59 2.01 -7.01
CA GLY A 149 0.18 0.78 -7.67
C GLY A 149 -1.26 0.79 -8.12
N LEU A 150 -1.56 -0.04 -9.09
CA LEU A 150 -2.92 -0.36 -9.52
C LEU A 150 -3.02 -1.87 -9.62
N LEU A 151 -4.06 -2.43 -9.01
CA LEU A 151 -4.38 -3.85 -9.13
C LEU A 151 -5.69 -3.99 -9.87
N GLU A 152 -5.71 -4.74 -10.94
CA GLU A 152 -6.95 -5.14 -11.58
C GLU A 152 -7.32 -6.54 -11.10
N ILE A 153 -8.53 -6.70 -10.60
CA ILE A 153 -9.05 -8.01 -10.22
C ILE A 153 -10.06 -8.43 -11.30
N ARG A 154 -9.76 -9.55 -11.95
CA ARG A 154 -10.57 -10.06 -13.06
C ARG A 154 -10.54 -11.57 -13.05
N GLY A 155 -11.73 -12.20 -12.95
CA GLY A 155 -11.85 -13.65 -13.04
C GLY A 155 -11.01 -14.39 -11.98
N GLY A 156 -10.93 -13.85 -10.77
CA GLY A 156 -10.16 -14.47 -9.69
C GLY A 156 -8.66 -14.22 -9.77
N GLN A 157 -8.20 -13.45 -10.75
CA GLN A 157 -6.79 -13.13 -10.92
C GLN A 157 -6.49 -11.69 -10.51
N VAL A 158 -5.28 -11.47 -10.01
CA VAL A 158 -4.77 -10.14 -9.69
C VAL A 158 -3.72 -9.75 -10.72
N LEU A 159 -3.98 -8.64 -11.41
CA LEU A 159 -3.09 -8.09 -12.43
C LEU A 159 -2.49 -6.78 -11.90
N PRO A 160 -1.27 -6.82 -11.35
CA PRO A 160 -0.67 -5.65 -10.72
C PRO A 160 0.17 -4.84 -11.71
N ARG A 161 0.26 -3.54 -11.47
CA ARG A 161 1.25 -2.71 -12.14
C ARG A 161 1.62 -1.50 -11.29
N HIS A 162 2.84 -1.01 -11.48
CA HIS A 162 3.28 0.26 -10.89
C HIS A 162 3.04 1.39 -11.88
N VAL A 163 2.79 2.58 -11.34
CA VAL A 163 2.81 3.83 -12.08
C VAL A 163 3.95 4.66 -11.55
N PHE A 164 4.90 5.00 -12.41
CA PHE A 164 6.10 5.75 -12.05
C PHE A 164 6.04 7.17 -12.58
N TYR A 165 6.61 8.13 -11.85
CA TYR A 165 6.69 9.51 -12.29
C TYR A 165 7.85 10.22 -11.59
N GLU A 166 8.35 11.29 -12.24
CA GLU A 166 9.52 12.03 -11.77
C GLU A 166 9.17 13.16 -10.81
N ASP A 167 8.03 13.82 -11.07
CA ASP A 167 7.64 15.04 -10.38
C ASP A 167 6.31 14.85 -9.66
N LYS A 168 6.30 15.08 -8.37
CA LYS A 168 5.07 14.94 -7.59
C LYS A 168 4.15 16.16 -7.61
N GLY A 169 4.48 17.10 -8.43
CA GLY A 169 3.63 18.23 -8.70
C GLY A 169 4.00 19.51 -8.13
#